data_edb4a88c28ab7bb89fcaf6f287791ac0
#
_entry.id   edb4a88c28ab7bb89fcaf6f287791ac0
#
_cell.length_a   1.000
_cell.length_b   1.000
_cell.length_c   1.000
_cell.angle_alpha   90.00
_cell.angle_beta   90.00
_cell.angle_gamma   90.00
#
_symmetry.space_group_name_H-M   'P 1'
#
loop_
_entity.id
_entity.type
_entity.pdbx_description
1 polymer ?
#
loop_
_entity_poly.entity_id
_entity_poly.type
_entity_poly.pdbx_seq_one_letter_code
_entity_poly.pdbx_strand_id
1 'polypeptide(L)'
;MAKGEMILREEEEENNGIYYNAISHIYSALRPYVLEIKFDLQRAAQVINVSKRTLQRRLKEQGITFRQLRDNLILDIAMEQLQRGETVSRVAVNMGFSSISQFSRAFKRMTGIPPSRIAVRPL
;
A
#
# COMPACT_ATOMS: atom_id res chain seq x y z
N MET A 1 12.29 -19.43 6.01
CA MET A 1 12.14 -19.85 5.70
C MET A 1 12.23 -20.10 5.67
N ALA A 2 12.39 -19.84 5.66
CA ALA A 2 12.25 -20.34 5.34
C ALA A 2 12.23 -20.60 4.89
N LYS A 3 12.17 -20.48 4.47
CA LYS A 3 11.84 -20.72 3.87
C LYS A 3 11.35 -20.90 4.13
N GLY A 4 10.84 -20.66 4.37
CA GLY A 4 10.21 -20.78 4.32
C GLY A 4 9.75 -20.24 4.49
N GLU A 5 10.03 -19.71 4.77
CA GLU A 5 9.74 -19.32 4.44
C GLU A 5 9.99 -19.16 3.73
N MET A 6 10.42 -19.33 3.02
CA MET A 6 10.53 -19.41 2.04
C MET A 6 10.83 -20.24 1.50
N ILE A 7 10.65 -21.22 1.36
CA ILE A 7 10.35 -21.92 0.84
C ILE A 7 9.88 -22.76 1.26
N LEU A 8 9.08 -22.87 1.70
CA LEU A 8 8.62 -23.20 1.88
C LEU A 8 8.60 -23.82 1.84
N ARG A 9 8.98 -24.03 1.84
CA ARG A 9 8.89 -23.68 1.34
C ARG A 9 8.82 -24.06 0.39
N GLU A 10 9.25 -25.73 0.44
CA GLU A 10 9.53 -25.26 -0.76
C GLU A 10 8.43 -25.39 -1.67
N GLU A 11 7.78 -26.52 -1.64
CA GLU A 11 6.70 -26.63 -2.35
C GLU A 11 5.60 -25.82 -1.88
N GLU A 12 5.37 -25.92 -0.63
CA GLU A 12 4.41 -25.15 -0.04
C GLU A 12 4.87 -23.77 -0.10
N GLU A 13 6.15 -23.56 0.09
CA GLU A 13 6.70 -22.29 0.00
C GLU A 13 6.64 -21.83 -1.39
N GLU A 14 6.68 -22.73 -2.32
CA GLU A 14 6.59 -22.40 -3.68
C GLU A 14 5.20 -21.93 -4.01
N ASN A 15 4.17 -22.61 -3.58
CA ASN A 15 2.82 -22.18 -3.80
C ASN A 15 2.50 -20.90 -3.04
N ASN A 16 2.87 -20.83 -1.80
CA ASN A 16 2.65 -19.62 -1.01
C ASN A 16 3.48 -18.48 -1.55
N GLY A 17 4.67 -18.82 -2.03
CA GLY A 17 5.54 -17.82 -2.60
C GLY A 17 4.99 -17.21 -3.87
N ILE A 18 4.33 -18.03 -4.69
CA ILE A 18 3.74 -17.53 -5.90
C ILE A 18 2.65 -16.52 -5.62
N TYR A 19 1.74 -16.82 -4.68
CA TYR A 19 0.69 -15.89 -4.34
C TYR A 19 1.24 -14.65 -3.65
N TYR A 20 2.16 -14.85 -2.75
CA TYR A 20 2.75 -13.73 -2.04
C TYR A 20 3.49 -12.82 -3.01
N ASN A 21 4.26 -13.41 -3.93
CA ASN A 21 5.00 -12.63 -4.89
C ASN A 21 4.10 -11.91 -5.87
N ALA A 22 2.97 -12.50 -6.22
CA ALA A 22 2.04 -11.85 -7.12
C ALA A 22 1.51 -10.57 -6.53
N ILE A 23 1.09 -10.59 -5.25
CA ILE A 23 0.56 -9.39 -4.63
C ILE A 23 1.66 -8.39 -4.36
N SER A 24 2.84 -8.86 -3.95
CA SER A 24 3.98 -7.98 -3.73
C SER A 24 4.37 -7.29 -5.00
N HIS A 25 4.35 -8.01 -6.11
CA HIS A 25 4.68 -7.44 -7.40
C HIS A 25 3.69 -6.35 -7.79
N ILE A 26 2.40 -6.59 -7.54
CA ILE A 26 1.37 -5.60 -7.81
C ILE A 26 1.62 -4.34 -6.98
N TYR A 27 1.88 -4.50 -5.68
CA TYR A 27 2.18 -3.36 -4.81
C TYR A 27 3.38 -2.57 -5.32
N SER A 28 4.46 -3.27 -5.64
CA SER A 28 5.67 -2.61 -6.12
C SER A 28 5.44 -1.86 -7.42
N ALA A 29 4.71 -2.48 -8.33
CA ALA A 29 4.46 -1.87 -9.64
C ALA A 29 3.57 -0.63 -9.53
N LEU A 30 2.61 -0.64 -8.60
CA LEU A 30 1.64 0.44 -8.49
C LEU A 30 2.11 1.58 -7.58
N ARG A 31 3.06 1.32 -6.69
CA ARG A 31 3.49 2.33 -5.73
C ARG A 31 3.87 3.67 -6.36
N PRO A 32 4.63 3.73 -7.47
CA PRO A 32 5.01 5.02 -8.04
C PRO A 32 3.83 5.82 -8.59
N TYR A 33 2.68 5.18 -8.79
CA TYR A 33 1.54 5.83 -9.45
C TYR A 33 0.38 6.14 -8.52
N VAL A 34 0.41 5.61 -7.30
CA VAL A 34 -0.77 5.65 -6.43
C VAL A 34 -1.19 7.08 -6.04
N LEU A 35 -0.25 8.02 -6.09
CA LEU A 35 -0.56 9.40 -5.72
C LEU A 35 -0.97 10.26 -6.91
N GLU A 36 -1.11 9.66 -8.10
CA GLU A 36 -1.64 10.39 -9.25
C GLU A 36 -3.06 10.84 -8.93
N ILE A 37 -3.44 11.98 -9.49
CA ILE A 37 -4.75 12.56 -9.22
C ILE A 37 -5.89 11.58 -9.51
N LYS A 38 -5.76 10.81 -10.57
CA LYS A 38 -6.81 9.91 -10.96
C LYS A 38 -6.31 8.47 -10.98
N PHE A 39 -5.88 7.99 -9.84
CA PHE A 39 -5.43 6.61 -9.73
C PHE A 39 -6.62 5.74 -9.39
N ASP A 40 -7.20 5.11 -10.40
CA ASP A 40 -8.34 4.22 -10.22
C ASP A 40 -7.99 2.82 -10.71
N LEU A 41 -8.95 1.92 -10.67
CA LEU A 41 -8.74 0.54 -11.07
C LEU A 41 -8.28 0.44 -12.52
N GLN A 42 -8.84 1.25 -13.39
CA GLN A 42 -8.45 1.23 -14.80
C GLN A 42 -6.99 1.65 -14.97
N ARG A 43 -6.59 2.71 -14.27
CA ARG A 43 -5.21 3.18 -14.33
C ARG A 43 -4.26 2.12 -13.80
N ALA A 44 -4.62 1.50 -12.67
CA ALA A 44 -3.79 0.46 -12.08
C ALA A 44 -3.63 -0.72 -13.04
N ALA A 45 -4.72 -1.12 -13.67
CA ALA A 45 -4.68 -2.23 -14.62
C ALA A 45 -3.78 -1.90 -15.81
N GLN A 46 -3.83 -0.65 -16.28
CA GLN A 46 -2.97 -0.21 -17.37
C GLN A 46 -1.50 -0.29 -16.98
N VAL A 47 -1.17 0.13 -15.77
CA VAL A 47 0.22 0.13 -15.31
C VAL A 47 0.80 -1.27 -15.33
N ILE A 48 0.04 -2.25 -14.88
CA ILE A 48 0.55 -3.61 -14.84
C ILE A 48 0.17 -4.43 -16.08
N ASN A 49 -0.42 -3.74 -17.06
CA ASN A 49 -0.71 -4.33 -18.37
C ASN A 49 -1.64 -5.54 -18.33
N VAL A 50 -2.73 -5.42 -17.60
CA VAL A 50 -3.78 -6.43 -17.56
C VAL A 50 -5.12 -5.73 -17.68
N SER A 51 -6.19 -6.50 -17.89
CA SER A 51 -7.53 -5.92 -17.92
C SER A 51 -7.99 -5.62 -16.49
N LYS A 52 -8.99 -4.73 -16.36
CA LYS A 52 -9.57 -4.44 -15.06
C LYS A 52 -10.10 -5.72 -14.42
N ARG A 53 -10.72 -6.57 -15.22
CA ARG A 53 -11.29 -7.81 -14.72
C ARG A 53 -10.22 -8.72 -14.14
N THR A 54 -9.09 -8.81 -14.84
CA THR A 54 -7.97 -9.63 -14.36
C THR A 54 -7.42 -9.08 -13.06
N LEU A 55 -7.26 -7.76 -12.97
CA LEU A 55 -6.76 -7.16 -11.73
C LEU A 55 -7.72 -7.41 -10.58
N GLN A 56 -9.02 -7.20 -10.81
CA GLN A 56 -10.02 -7.47 -9.77
C GLN A 56 -9.99 -8.90 -9.31
N ARG A 57 -9.87 -9.84 -10.26
CA ARG A 57 -9.82 -11.25 -9.92
C ARG A 57 -8.60 -11.58 -9.06
N ARG A 58 -7.45 -11.04 -9.44
CA ARG A 58 -6.21 -11.28 -8.69
C ARG A 58 -6.30 -10.72 -7.28
N LEU A 59 -6.88 -9.54 -7.13
CA LEU A 59 -7.05 -8.94 -5.81
C LEU A 59 -8.02 -9.77 -4.98
N LYS A 60 -9.10 -10.21 -5.59
CA LYS A 60 -10.08 -11.02 -4.87
C LYS A 60 -9.47 -12.33 -4.40
N GLU A 61 -8.62 -12.94 -5.20
CA GLU A 61 -7.92 -14.15 -4.82
C GLU A 61 -7.02 -13.93 -3.61
N GLN A 62 -6.55 -12.70 -3.44
CA GLN A 62 -5.73 -12.34 -2.30
C GLN A 62 -6.56 -11.80 -1.13
N GLY A 63 -7.87 -11.76 -1.30
CA GLY A 63 -8.77 -11.33 -0.23
C GLY A 63 -8.82 -9.84 0.01
N ILE A 64 -8.46 -9.02 -0.98
CA ILE A 64 -8.52 -7.59 -0.80
C ILE A 64 -9.25 -6.91 -1.95
N THR A 65 -9.74 -5.70 -1.68
CA THR A 65 -10.37 -4.87 -2.69
C THR A 65 -9.35 -3.88 -3.24
N PHE A 66 -9.66 -3.26 -4.36
CA PHE A 66 -8.78 -2.23 -4.91
C PHE A 66 -8.65 -1.06 -3.94
N ARG A 67 -9.72 -0.72 -3.25
CA ARG A 67 -9.67 0.37 -2.27
C ARG A 67 -8.68 0.05 -1.15
N GLN A 68 -8.72 -1.19 -0.65
CA GLN A 68 -7.78 -1.60 0.38
C GLN A 68 -6.34 -1.57 -0.13
N LEU A 69 -6.13 -2.00 -1.36
CA LEU A 69 -4.81 -1.96 -1.98
C LEU A 69 -4.30 -0.52 -2.03
N ARG A 70 -5.14 0.39 -2.51
CA ARG A 70 -4.77 1.79 -2.63
C ARG A 70 -4.49 2.40 -1.27
N ASP A 71 -5.35 2.14 -0.30
CA ASP A 71 -5.16 2.67 1.05
C ASP A 71 -3.89 2.13 1.69
N ASN A 72 -3.59 0.86 1.49
CA ASN A 72 -2.37 0.27 2.01
C ASN A 72 -1.13 0.89 1.40
N LEU A 73 -1.18 1.19 0.10
CA LEU A 73 -0.05 1.84 -0.56
C LEU A 73 0.17 3.25 -0.04
N ILE A 74 -0.91 3.99 0.13
CA ILE A 74 -0.83 5.35 0.67
C ILE A 74 -0.26 5.32 2.08
N LEU A 75 -0.73 4.37 2.88
CA LEU A 75 -0.25 4.23 4.25
C LEU A 75 1.24 3.90 4.29
N ASP A 76 1.70 3.01 3.43
CA ASP A 76 3.11 2.64 3.39
C ASP A 76 3.98 3.85 3.04
N ILE A 77 3.54 4.65 2.08
CA ILE A 77 4.29 5.84 1.67
C ILE A 77 4.29 6.86 2.81
N ALA A 78 3.14 7.06 3.46
CA ALA A 78 3.05 7.99 4.57
C ALA A 78 3.97 7.57 5.71
N MET A 79 3.95 6.28 6.04
CA MET A 79 4.80 5.76 7.11
C MET A 79 6.27 6.00 6.79
N GLU A 80 6.67 5.73 5.57
CA GLU A 80 8.05 5.92 5.16
C GLU A 80 8.46 7.38 5.27
N GLN A 81 7.60 8.31 4.84
CA GLN A 81 7.93 9.72 4.91
C GLN A 81 8.04 10.20 6.36
N LEU A 82 7.15 9.75 7.23
CA LEU A 82 7.23 10.12 8.64
C LEU A 82 8.52 9.62 9.26
N GLN A 83 8.91 8.40 8.95
CA GLN A 83 10.12 7.80 9.49
C GLN A 83 11.38 8.48 8.94
N ARG A 84 11.27 9.08 7.76
CA ARG A 84 12.40 9.80 7.18
C ARG A 84 12.54 11.22 7.71
N GLY A 85 11.61 11.64 8.56
CA GLY A 85 11.70 12.95 9.18
C GLY A 85 10.79 14.01 8.61
N GLU A 86 9.86 13.65 7.73
CA GLU A 86 8.88 14.63 7.28
C GLU A 86 7.90 14.92 8.40
N THR A 87 7.36 16.13 8.42
CA THR A 87 6.37 16.49 9.42
C THR A 87 5.02 15.90 9.07
N VAL A 88 4.14 15.79 10.07
CA VAL A 88 2.80 15.28 9.84
C VAL A 88 2.06 16.16 8.84
N SER A 89 2.21 17.48 8.93
CA SER A 89 1.51 18.37 8.01
C SER A 89 2.00 18.21 6.58
N ARG A 90 3.29 18.00 6.39
CA ARG A 90 3.82 17.81 5.04
C ARG A 90 3.32 16.49 4.46
N VAL A 91 3.32 15.43 5.26
CA VAL A 91 2.86 14.15 4.78
C VAL A 91 1.37 14.20 4.42
N ALA A 92 0.57 14.89 5.22
CA ALA A 92 -0.85 15.05 4.91
C ALA A 92 -1.04 15.66 3.53
N VAL A 93 -0.29 16.72 3.23
CA VAL A 93 -0.35 17.39 1.94
C VAL A 93 0.12 16.43 0.83
N ASN A 94 1.25 15.78 1.05
CA ASN A 94 1.82 14.87 0.04
C ASN A 94 0.87 13.73 -0.31
N MET A 95 0.10 13.26 0.67
CA MET A 95 -0.83 12.14 0.44
C MET A 95 -2.18 12.61 -0.11
N GLY A 96 -2.35 13.92 -0.30
CA GLY A 96 -3.57 14.44 -0.92
C GLY A 96 -4.71 14.68 0.04
N PHE A 97 -4.45 14.76 1.34
CA PHE A 97 -5.50 15.05 2.32
C PHE A 97 -5.74 16.55 2.39
N SER A 98 -6.98 16.93 2.60
CA SER A 98 -7.33 18.34 2.65
C SER A 98 -6.98 18.98 3.99
N SER A 99 -6.72 18.20 5.03
CA SER A 99 -6.31 18.74 6.33
C SER A 99 -5.50 17.71 7.10
N ILE A 100 -4.73 18.21 8.06
CA ILE A 100 -3.98 17.34 8.97
C ILE A 100 -4.94 16.45 9.74
N SER A 101 -6.10 17.00 10.14
CA SER A 101 -7.08 16.22 10.89
C SER A 101 -7.61 15.03 10.11
N GLN A 102 -7.89 15.23 8.82
CA GLN A 102 -8.35 14.13 7.98
C GLN A 102 -7.29 13.04 7.88
N PHE A 103 -6.06 13.45 7.64
CA PHE A 103 -4.95 12.51 7.53
C PHE A 103 -4.77 11.75 8.85
N SER A 104 -4.75 12.47 9.97
CA SER A 104 -4.52 11.86 11.27
C SER A 104 -5.59 10.85 11.63
N ARG A 105 -6.85 11.16 11.32
CA ARG A 105 -7.93 10.22 11.59
C ARG A 105 -7.83 8.98 10.73
N ALA A 106 -7.52 9.15 9.45
CA ALA A 106 -7.37 8.01 8.54
C ALA A 106 -6.18 7.15 8.97
N PHE A 107 -5.07 7.78 9.31
CA PHE A 107 -3.87 7.07 9.73
C PHE A 107 -4.13 6.27 11.00
N LYS A 108 -4.78 6.91 11.99
CA LYS A 108 -5.06 6.23 13.24
C LYS A 108 -6.06 5.10 13.05
N ARG A 109 -7.05 5.30 12.18
CA ARG A 109 -8.02 4.24 11.90
C ARG A 109 -7.32 3.02 11.32
N MET A 110 -6.34 3.24 10.44
CA MET A 110 -5.69 2.14 9.74
C MET A 110 -4.59 1.47 10.57
N THR A 111 -3.90 2.23 11.40
CA THR A 111 -2.74 1.72 12.13
C THR A 111 -2.98 1.53 13.62
N GLY A 112 -4.02 2.18 14.16
CA GLY A 112 -4.28 2.17 15.60
C GLY A 112 -3.52 3.23 16.36
N ILE A 113 -2.61 3.96 15.73
CA ILE A 113 -1.83 5.00 16.41
C ILE A 113 -1.82 6.27 15.57
N PRO A 114 -1.72 7.44 16.21
CA PRO A 114 -1.68 8.69 15.45
C PRO A 114 -0.33 8.87 14.76
N PRO A 115 -0.30 9.60 13.64
CA PRO A 115 0.94 9.79 12.91
C PRO A 115 2.00 10.55 13.71
N SER A 116 1.58 11.36 14.68
CA SER A 116 2.52 12.10 15.52
C SER A 116 3.41 11.16 16.34
N ARG A 117 2.96 9.94 16.59
CA ARG A 117 3.76 8.96 17.30
C ARG A 117 4.88 8.39 16.44
N ILE A 118 4.69 8.42 15.13
CA ILE A 118 5.66 7.88 14.18
C ILE A 118 6.64 8.98 13.77
N ALA A 119 6.15 10.22 13.65
CA ALA A 119 6.96 11.31 13.14
C ALA A 119 8.11 11.59 14.07
N VAL A 120 9.31 11.76 13.51
CA VAL A 120 10.48 12.11 14.30
C VAL A 120 10.61 13.63 14.44
N ARG A 121 9.76 14.39 13.73
CA ARG A 121 9.70 15.84 13.84
C ARG A 121 8.31 16.26 14.27
N PRO A 122 8.22 17.35 15.04
CA PRO A 122 6.90 17.83 15.39
C PRO A 122 6.20 18.38 14.16
N LEU A 123 4.93 18.70 14.30
CA LEU A 123 4.10 19.18 13.20
C LEU A 123 4.67 20.39 12.49
#